data_a421c7a6b5bcbc46a258f2f3f2757ac9
#
_entry.id   a421c7a6b5bcbc46a258f2f3f2757ac9
#
_cell.length_a   1.000
_cell.length_b   1.000
_cell.length_c   1.000
_cell.angle_alpha   90.00
_cell.angle_beta   90.00
_cell.angle_gamma   90.00
#
_symmetry.space_group_name_H-M   'P 1'
#
loop_
_entity.id
_entity.type
_entity.pdbx_description
1 polymer ?
#
loop_
_entity_poly.entity_id
_entity_poly.type
_entity_poly.pdbx_seq_one_letter_code
_entity_poly.pdbx_strand_id
1 'polypeptide(L)'
;MQEWFGNSKLQKEKIKEILVFSGLGSRFNDLAGNLSFGEQRRLELARAIASKPKLILLDEPAAGMNSDEVADLRQRILDLKKLGLTVLLVEHVMELVMNVVDRIVVLNFGKKIAEGSPENIQNNQDVQKAYLGGA
;
A
#
# COMPACT_ATOMS: atom_id res chain seq x y z
N MET A 1 -15.02 30.07 -1.40
CA MET A 1 -13.90 30.20 -2.37
C MET A 1 -12.62 30.83 -1.77
N GLN A 2 -12.48 30.91 -0.44
CA GLN A 2 -11.34 31.57 0.24
C GLN A 2 -10.40 30.64 1.00
N GLU A 3 -10.64 29.32 1.04
CA GLU A 3 -9.77 28.37 1.74
C GLU A 3 -8.67 27.72 0.88
N TRP A 4 -8.62 27.99 -0.40
CA TRP A 4 -7.63 27.40 -1.34
C TRP A 4 -6.27 28.10 -1.31
N PHE A 5 -6.13 29.26 -0.71
CA PHE A 5 -4.89 30.01 -0.57
C PHE A 5 -4.35 30.08 0.86
N GLY A 6 -4.71 29.11 1.70
CA GLY A 6 -4.14 28.98 3.02
C GLY A 6 -2.62 28.82 2.96
N ASN A 7 -1.91 29.69 3.63
CA ASN A 7 -0.47 29.79 3.90
C ASN A 7 0.42 28.78 3.14
N SER A 8 0.97 29.21 2.00
CA SER A 8 1.78 28.38 1.11
C SER A 8 2.96 27.70 1.81
N LYS A 9 3.47 28.28 2.89
CA LYS A 9 4.56 27.72 3.70
C LYS A 9 4.08 26.50 4.48
N LEU A 10 2.92 26.57 5.14
CA LEU A 10 2.32 25.45 5.89
C LEU A 10 1.95 24.29 4.98
N GLN A 11 1.45 24.58 3.77
CA GLN A 11 1.16 23.55 2.78
C GLN A 11 2.43 22.85 2.30
N LYS A 12 3.51 23.61 2.04
CA LYS A 12 4.81 23.03 1.66
C LYS A 12 5.39 22.14 2.76
N GLU A 13 5.27 22.53 4.03
CA GLU A 13 5.70 21.70 5.15
C GLU A 13 4.94 20.38 5.22
N LYS A 14 3.61 20.41 5.12
CA LYS A 14 2.77 19.20 5.07
C LYS A 14 3.11 18.29 3.90
N ILE A 15 3.35 18.85 2.72
CA ILE A 15 3.78 18.07 1.54
C ILE A 15 5.13 17.40 1.81
N LYS A 16 6.08 18.12 2.43
CA LYS A 16 7.38 17.54 2.78
C LYS A 16 7.23 16.39 3.78
N GLU A 17 6.40 16.52 4.80
CA GLU A 17 6.13 15.45 5.76
C GLU A 17 5.58 14.19 5.08
N ILE A 18 4.61 14.36 4.17
CA ILE A 18 4.04 13.24 3.40
C ILE A 18 5.10 12.59 2.51
N LEU A 19 5.95 13.38 1.84
CA LEU A 19 7.02 12.85 1.01
C LEU A 19 8.08 12.12 1.83
N VAL A 20 8.45 12.64 3.01
CA VAL A 20 9.34 11.95 3.95
C VAL A 20 8.73 10.64 4.40
N PHE A 21 7.47 10.63 4.82
CA PHE A 21 6.73 9.41 5.17
C PHE A 21 6.74 8.39 4.03
N SER A 22 6.59 8.85 2.79
CA SER A 22 6.59 8.00 1.59
C SER A 22 8.00 7.65 1.08
N GLY A 23 9.07 8.06 1.78
CA GLY A 23 10.46 7.81 1.38
C GLY A 23 10.94 8.65 0.18
N LEU A 24 10.28 9.77 -0.09
CA LEU A 24 10.58 10.69 -1.17
C LEU A 24 11.07 12.05 -0.68
N GLY A 25 11.48 12.16 0.59
CA GLY A 25 11.88 13.44 1.18
C GLY A 25 13.02 14.14 0.44
N SER A 26 14.00 13.38 -0.07
CA SER A 26 15.12 13.90 -0.89
C SER A 26 14.70 14.31 -2.31
N ARG A 27 13.53 13.89 -2.77
CA ARG A 27 13.02 14.11 -4.13
C ARG A 27 12.05 15.29 -4.25
N PHE A 28 11.92 16.10 -3.20
CA PHE A 28 10.93 17.19 -3.14
C PHE A 28 10.99 18.15 -4.33
N ASN A 29 12.16 18.41 -4.89
CA ASN A 29 12.36 19.34 -6.01
C ASN A 29 12.49 18.63 -7.37
N ASP A 30 12.41 17.31 -7.41
CA ASP A 30 12.58 16.55 -8.63
C ASP A 30 11.27 16.53 -9.44
N LEU A 31 11.41 16.43 -10.76
CA LEU A 31 10.27 16.19 -11.63
C LEU A 31 9.81 14.74 -11.47
N ALA A 32 8.48 14.53 -11.35
CA ALA A 32 7.90 13.19 -11.18
C ALA A 32 8.32 12.22 -12.30
N GLY A 33 8.51 12.72 -13.53
CA GLY A 33 8.97 11.91 -14.67
C GLY A 33 10.41 11.39 -14.56
N ASN A 34 11.21 11.93 -13.64
CA ASN A 34 12.60 11.51 -13.42
C ASN A 34 12.72 10.45 -12.30
N LEU A 35 11.61 10.11 -11.66
CA LEU A 35 11.56 9.12 -10.60
C LEU A 35 11.65 7.70 -11.20
N SER A 36 12.33 6.80 -10.49
CA SER A 36 12.29 5.37 -10.80
C SER A 36 10.88 4.81 -10.65
N PHE A 37 10.63 3.62 -11.18
CA PHE A 37 9.31 2.98 -11.08
C PHE A 37 8.85 2.82 -9.61
N GLY A 38 9.71 2.35 -8.72
CA GLY A 38 9.42 2.22 -7.29
C GLY A 38 9.16 3.59 -6.62
N GLU A 39 9.90 4.64 -7.01
CA GLU A 39 9.68 6.00 -6.51
C GLU A 39 8.35 6.58 -7.01
N GLN A 40 7.95 6.27 -8.26
CA GLN A 40 6.65 6.67 -8.80
C GLN A 40 5.48 6.02 -8.02
N ARG A 41 5.60 4.72 -7.67
CA ARG A 41 4.62 4.04 -6.81
C ARG A 41 4.53 4.67 -5.41
N ARG A 42 5.66 5.07 -4.83
CA ARG A 42 5.67 5.82 -3.57
C ARG A 42 5.01 7.19 -3.70
N LEU A 43 5.18 7.86 -4.83
CA LEU A 43 4.51 9.14 -5.10
C LEU A 43 3.00 8.98 -5.25
N GLU A 44 2.52 7.91 -5.89
CA GLU A 44 1.09 7.59 -5.95
C GLU A 44 0.49 7.41 -4.55
N LEU A 45 1.17 6.68 -3.68
CA LEU A 45 0.78 6.52 -2.28
C LEU A 45 0.79 7.87 -1.53
N ALA A 46 1.83 8.68 -1.70
CA ALA A 46 1.92 10.01 -1.11
C ALA A 46 0.75 10.92 -1.51
N ARG A 47 0.35 10.87 -2.79
CA ARG A 47 -0.82 11.62 -3.30
C ARG A 47 -2.12 11.14 -2.66
N ALA A 48 -2.30 9.83 -2.52
CA ALA A 48 -3.47 9.27 -1.86
C ALA A 48 -3.56 9.74 -0.40
N ILE A 49 -2.47 9.71 0.34
CA ILE A 49 -2.40 10.15 1.75
C ILE A 49 -2.67 11.65 1.89
N ALA A 50 -2.22 12.47 0.93
CA ALA A 50 -2.39 13.92 0.96
C ALA A 50 -3.86 14.37 1.00
N SER A 51 -4.78 13.55 0.49
CA SER A 51 -6.22 13.79 0.55
C SER A 51 -6.84 13.53 1.94
N LYS A 52 -6.04 13.05 2.92
CA LYS A 52 -6.48 12.66 4.27
C LYS A 52 -7.64 11.66 4.25
N PRO A 53 -7.51 10.54 3.56
CA PRO A 53 -8.57 9.56 3.43
C PRO A 53 -8.78 8.81 4.76
N LYS A 54 -9.96 8.18 4.89
CA LYS A 54 -10.22 7.16 5.92
C LYS A 54 -9.94 5.75 5.41
N LEU A 55 -10.02 5.57 4.10
CA LEU A 55 -9.80 4.31 3.38
C LEU A 55 -8.87 4.54 2.20
N ILE A 56 -7.86 3.70 2.08
CA ILE A 56 -6.96 3.64 0.90
C ILE A 56 -7.18 2.30 0.20
N LEU A 57 -7.32 2.35 -1.12
CA LEU A 57 -7.41 1.18 -1.98
C LEU A 57 -6.06 1.02 -2.70
N LEU A 58 -5.44 -0.14 -2.54
CA LEU A 58 -4.18 -0.51 -3.19
C LEU A 58 -4.43 -1.73 -4.07
N ASP A 59 -4.23 -1.57 -5.37
CA ASP A 59 -4.40 -2.63 -6.35
C ASP A 59 -3.02 -3.02 -6.92
N GLU A 60 -2.60 -4.24 -6.60
CA GLU A 60 -1.29 -4.82 -6.94
C GLU A 60 -0.09 -3.86 -6.72
N PRO A 61 0.03 -3.24 -5.53
CA PRO A 61 1.06 -2.23 -5.31
C PRO A 61 2.49 -2.79 -5.38
N ALA A 62 2.67 -4.09 -5.16
CA ALA A 62 3.97 -4.77 -5.22
C ALA A 62 4.38 -5.21 -6.64
N ALA A 63 3.53 -5.00 -7.65
CA ALA A 63 3.85 -5.44 -9.01
C ALA A 63 5.16 -4.83 -9.52
N GLY A 64 6.08 -5.67 -9.97
CA GLY A 64 7.39 -5.26 -10.50
C GLY A 64 8.42 -4.80 -9.47
N MET A 65 8.13 -4.92 -8.18
CA MET A 65 9.05 -4.61 -7.08
C MET A 65 10.00 -5.77 -6.79
N ASN A 66 11.24 -5.45 -6.42
CA ASN A 66 12.16 -6.42 -5.84
C ASN A 66 11.87 -6.63 -4.33
N SER A 67 12.57 -7.58 -3.70
CA SER A 67 12.34 -7.96 -2.30
C SER A 67 12.52 -6.80 -1.31
N ASP A 68 13.50 -5.94 -1.53
CA ASP A 68 13.76 -4.78 -0.65
C ASP A 68 12.64 -3.73 -0.79
N GLU A 69 12.16 -3.51 -2.01
CA GLU A 69 11.04 -2.60 -2.28
C GLU A 69 9.73 -3.13 -1.68
N VAL A 70 9.50 -4.45 -1.74
CA VAL A 70 8.34 -5.09 -1.09
C VAL A 70 8.42 -4.95 0.44
N ALA A 71 9.61 -5.12 1.03
CA ALA A 71 9.82 -4.91 2.46
C ALA A 71 9.54 -3.45 2.89
N ASP A 72 9.98 -2.49 2.10
CA ASP A 72 9.71 -1.07 2.31
C ASP A 72 8.19 -0.76 2.18
N LEU A 73 7.53 -1.29 1.15
CA LEU A 73 6.08 -1.16 0.97
C LEU A 73 5.31 -1.75 2.16
N ARG A 74 5.71 -2.94 2.63
CA ARG A 74 5.14 -3.58 3.82
C ARG A 74 5.18 -2.65 5.03
N GLN A 75 6.35 -2.05 5.30
CA GLN A 75 6.50 -1.14 6.43
C GLN A 75 5.57 0.07 6.31
N ARG A 76 5.43 0.64 5.11
CA ARG A 76 4.54 1.79 4.87
C ARG A 76 3.07 1.45 5.09
N ILE A 77 2.63 0.27 4.63
CA ILE A 77 1.25 -0.19 4.87
C ILE A 77 1.00 -0.34 6.38
N LEU A 78 1.94 -0.90 7.13
CA LEU A 78 1.84 -1.01 8.59
C LEU A 78 1.79 0.36 9.26
N ASP A 79 2.57 1.32 8.78
CA ASP A 79 2.57 2.68 9.33
C ASP A 79 1.25 3.43 9.02
N LEU A 80 0.65 3.22 7.84
CA LEU A 80 -0.70 3.72 7.55
C LEU A 80 -1.74 3.16 8.52
N LYS A 81 -1.68 1.88 8.84
CA LYS A 81 -2.56 1.24 9.82
C LYS A 81 -2.38 1.87 11.22
N LYS A 82 -1.14 2.11 11.66
CA LYS A 82 -0.84 2.79 12.94
C LYS A 82 -1.42 4.21 12.99
N LEU A 83 -1.50 4.89 11.84
CA LEU A 83 -2.15 6.20 11.73
C LEU A 83 -3.68 6.13 11.72
N GLY A 84 -4.27 4.94 11.86
CA GLY A 84 -5.71 4.72 11.92
C GLY A 84 -6.40 4.67 10.54
N LEU A 85 -5.66 4.54 9.44
CA LEU A 85 -6.24 4.38 8.12
C LEU A 85 -6.69 2.93 7.90
N THR A 86 -7.82 2.77 7.24
CA THR A 86 -8.24 1.47 6.70
C THR A 86 -7.58 1.28 5.34
N VAL A 87 -7.01 0.11 5.11
CA VAL A 87 -6.39 -0.25 3.82
C VAL A 87 -7.12 -1.46 3.24
N LEU A 88 -7.63 -1.33 2.02
CA LEU A 88 -8.07 -2.46 1.21
C LEU A 88 -6.98 -2.77 0.19
N LEU A 89 -6.40 -3.95 0.29
CA LEU A 89 -5.30 -4.42 -0.53
C LEU A 89 -5.76 -5.54 -1.45
N VAL A 90 -5.57 -5.39 -2.74
CA VAL A 90 -5.67 -6.48 -3.73
C VAL A 90 -4.25 -6.85 -4.11
N GLU A 91 -3.87 -8.09 -3.83
CA GLU A 91 -2.49 -8.55 -3.99
C GLU A 91 -2.41 -10.07 -4.14
N HIS A 92 -1.38 -10.53 -4.83
CA HIS A 92 -1.05 -11.95 -4.98
C HIS A 92 0.33 -12.32 -4.39
N VAL A 93 1.11 -11.34 -3.93
CA VAL A 93 2.37 -11.54 -3.22
C VAL A 93 2.06 -11.95 -1.78
N MET A 94 1.99 -13.26 -1.54
CA MET A 94 1.56 -13.83 -0.26
C MET A 94 2.41 -13.37 0.92
N GLU A 95 3.73 -13.21 0.72
CA GLU A 95 4.63 -12.67 1.75
C GLU A 95 4.20 -11.28 2.22
N LEU A 96 3.79 -10.39 1.31
CA LEU A 96 3.28 -9.08 1.68
C LEU A 96 1.94 -9.22 2.40
N VAL A 97 0.98 -9.92 1.78
CA VAL A 97 -0.40 -10.04 2.29
C VAL A 97 -0.41 -10.59 3.71
N MET A 98 0.25 -11.72 3.96
CA MET A 98 0.25 -12.40 5.26
C MET A 98 0.81 -11.54 6.39
N ASN A 99 1.65 -10.57 6.09
CA ASN A 99 2.33 -9.74 7.09
C ASN A 99 1.68 -8.38 7.35
N VAL A 100 0.70 -7.95 6.53
CA VAL A 100 0.14 -6.60 6.67
C VAL A 100 -1.35 -6.55 6.95
N VAL A 101 -2.11 -7.62 6.65
CA VAL A 101 -3.57 -7.61 6.74
C VAL A 101 -4.09 -8.25 8.02
N ASP A 102 -5.27 -7.83 8.44
CA ASP A 102 -5.98 -8.41 9.59
C ASP A 102 -6.98 -9.48 9.14
N ARG A 103 -7.49 -9.36 7.91
CA ARG A 103 -8.47 -10.26 7.31
C ARG A 103 -8.21 -10.40 5.81
N ILE A 104 -8.37 -11.62 5.31
CA ILE A 104 -8.21 -11.96 3.90
C ILE A 104 -9.52 -12.52 3.36
N VAL A 105 -9.90 -12.08 2.16
CA VAL A 105 -10.92 -12.71 1.33
C VAL A 105 -10.21 -13.27 0.11
N VAL A 106 -10.30 -14.57 -0.10
CA VAL A 106 -9.66 -15.25 -1.23
C VAL A 106 -10.66 -15.44 -2.35
N LEU A 107 -10.32 -14.94 -3.53
CA LEU A 107 -11.12 -15.08 -4.75
C LEU A 107 -10.41 -16.05 -5.71
N ASN A 108 -11.19 -16.94 -6.31
CA ASN A 108 -10.71 -17.80 -7.39
C ASN A 108 -11.78 -17.83 -8.50
N PHE A 109 -11.40 -17.48 -9.74
CA PHE A 109 -12.30 -17.33 -10.88
C PHE A 109 -13.58 -16.54 -10.54
N GLY A 110 -13.42 -15.39 -9.85
CA GLY A 110 -14.52 -14.50 -9.48
C GLY A 110 -15.43 -14.99 -8.33
N LYS A 111 -15.10 -16.13 -7.70
CA LYS A 111 -15.85 -16.68 -6.56
C LYS A 111 -15.01 -16.58 -5.28
N LYS A 112 -15.66 -16.22 -4.17
CA LYS A 112 -15.05 -16.30 -2.85
C LYS A 112 -14.90 -17.77 -2.45
N ILE A 113 -13.67 -18.21 -2.21
CA ILE A 113 -13.36 -19.59 -1.78
C ILE A 113 -12.99 -19.68 -0.30
N ALA A 114 -12.51 -18.60 0.29
CA ALA A 114 -12.18 -18.54 1.70
C ALA A 114 -12.26 -17.11 2.24
N GLU A 115 -12.41 -16.99 3.57
CA GLU A 115 -12.31 -15.72 4.29
C GLU A 115 -11.86 -16.00 5.72
N GLY A 116 -10.93 -15.19 6.25
CA GLY A 116 -10.44 -15.34 7.62
C GLY A 116 -9.19 -14.54 7.92
N SER A 117 -8.59 -14.82 9.07
CA SER A 117 -7.27 -14.29 9.43
C SER A 117 -6.18 -14.89 8.53
N PRO A 118 -5.00 -14.26 8.42
CA PRO A 118 -3.87 -14.82 7.68
C PRO A 118 -3.56 -16.27 8.06
N GLU A 119 -3.55 -16.60 9.36
CA GLU A 119 -3.33 -17.95 9.85
C GLU A 119 -4.36 -18.95 9.34
N ASN A 120 -5.67 -18.59 9.38
CA ASN A 120 -6.74 -19.46 8.88
C ASN A 120 -6.63 -19.68 7.37
N ILE A 121 -6.25 -18.66 6.62
CA ILE A 121 -6.09 -18.74 5.17
C ILE A 121 -4.88 -19.59 4.80
N GLN A 122 -3.76 -19.45 5.50
CA GLN A 122 -2.57 -20.26 5.26
C GLN A 122 -2.82 -21.76 5.43
N ASN A 123 -3.67 -22.12 6.38
CA ASN A 123 -4.03 -23.51 6.68
C ASN A 123 -5.24 -24.04 5.88
N ASN A 124 -5.84 -23.21 5.02
CA ASN A 124 -6.99 -23.59 4.23
C ASN A 124 -6.61 -24.44 3.00
N GLN A 125 -7.11 -25.65 2.90
CA GLN A 125 -6.78 -26.60 1.82
C GLN A 125 -7.16 -26.09 0.43
N ASP A 126 -8.30 -25.42 0.29
CA ASP A 126 -8.76 -24.89 -1.02
C ASP A 126 -7.87 -23.75 -1.49
N VAL A 127 -7.39 -22.91 -0.55
CA VAL A 127 -6.41 -21.84 -0.84
C VAL A 127 -5.06 -22.45 -1.21
N GLN A 128 -4.60 -23.46 -0.48
CA GLN A 128 -3.33 -24.15 -0.78
C GLN A 128 -3.35 -24.75 -2.19
N LYS A 129 -4.44 -25.40 -2.58
CA LYS A 129 -4.59 -25.96 -3.94
C LYS A 129 -4.64 -24.87 -5.02
N ALA A 130 -5.27 -23.73 -4.74
CA ALA A 130 -5.48 -22.68 -5.73
C ALA A 130 -4.25 -21.76 -5.91
N TYR A 131 -3.49 -21.49 -4.85
CA TYR A 131 -2.46 -20.45 -4.83
C TYR A 131 -1.07 -20.91 -4.37
N LEU A 132 -0.97 -21.94 -3.55
CA LEU A 132 0.30 -22.35 -2.94
C LEU A 132 0.90 -23.61 -3.59
N GLY A 133 0.30 -24.08 -4.69
CA GLY A 133 0.76 -25.26 -5.41
C GLY A 133 0.70 -26.47 -4.49
N GLY A 134 -0.45 -27.10 -4.39
CA GLY A 134 -0.57 -28.38 -3.72
C GLY A 134 0.35 -29.39 -4.41
N ALA A 135 1.38 -29.86 -3.69
CA ALA A 135 2.16 -31.00 -4.08
C ALA A 135 1.27 -32.25 -4.11
#